data_e8e376b9e6754c05690862c5ee9928f2
#
_entry.id   e8e376b9e6754c05690862c5ee9928f2
#
_cell.length_a   1.000
_cell.length_b   1.000
_cell.length_c   1.000
_cell.angle_alpha   90.00
_cell.angle_beta   90.00
_cell.angle_gamma   90.00
#
_symmetry.space_group_name_H-M   'P 1'
#
loop_
_entity.id
_entity.type
_entity.pdbx_description
1 polymer ?
#
loop_
_entity_poly.entity_id
_entity_poly.type
_entity_poly.pdbx_seq_one_letter_code
_entity_poly.pdbx_strand_id
1 'polypeptide(L)'
;MITKEFDTIAAISTPLGEGAIGIVRLSGTDALAIAQKIYRGKDLSIASSHTLNYGHIIDPQNNDILDEVMIGVMLAPKTFTREDVIEINTHGGIAVTNEILQLALRQGARMAEPGEFTKRAFL
;
A
#
# COMPACT_ATOMS: atom_id res chain seq x y z
N MET A 1 13.08 -18.00 -11.75
CA MET A 1 12.59 -17.92 -10.36
C MET A 1 12.69 -16.50 -9.85
N ILE A 2 11.61 -15.99 -9.31
CA ILE A 2 11.59 -14.65 -8.74
C ILE A 2 12.18 -14.74 -7.33
N THR A 3 13.20 -13.94 -7.05
CA THR A 3 13.79 -13.91 -5.71
C THR A 3 12.92 -13.06 -4.79
N LYS A 4 13.02 -13.28 -3.48
CA LYS A 4 12.32 -12.48 -2.48
C LYS A 4 12.56 -10.97 -2.65
N GLU A 5 13.73 -10.61 -3.16
CA GLU A 5 14.14 -9.21 -3.31
C GLU A 5 13.29 -8.44 -4.33
N PHE A 6 12.60 -9.16 -5.23
CA PHE A 6 11.80 -8.54 -6.28
C PHE A 6 10.28 -8.66 -6.05
N ASP A 7 9.87 -9.36 -4.99
CA ASP A 7 8.45 -9.45 -4.65
C ASP A 7 7.93 -8.09 -4.23
N THR A 8 6.66 -7.80 -4.56
CA THR A 8 5.99 -6.63 -3.98
C THR A 8 5.64 -6.92 -2.53
N ILE A 9 6.10 -6.07 -1.64
CA ILE A 9 5.93 -6.23 -0.20
C ILE A 9 4.97 -5.20 0.37
N ALA A 10 4.33 -5.57 1.48
CA ALA A 10 3.40 -4.70 2.18
C ALA A 10 3.56 -4.83 3.68
N ALA A 11 3.36 -3.72 4.38
CA ALA A 11 3.35 -3.71 5.84
C ALA A 11 2.64 -2.45 6.34
N ILE A 12 2.26 -2.47 7.61
CA ILE A 12 1.84 -1.27 8.31
C ILE A 12 3.10 -0.53 8.72
N SER A 13 3.26 0.71 8.24
CA SER A 13 4.50 1.47 8.40
C SER A 13 4.47 2.49 9.54
N THR A 14 3.36 2.59 10.27
CA THR A 14 3.24 3.50 11.41
C THR A 14 2.88 2.72 12.67
N PRO A 15 3.35 3.16 13.85
CA PRO A 15 2.87 2.57 15.10
C PRO A 15 1.36 2.76 15.20
N LEU A 16 0.63 1.68 15.49
CA LEU A 16 -0.81 1.74 15.65
C LEU A 16 -1.14 2.14 17.07
N GLY A 17 -2.06 3.12 17.21
CA GLY A 17 -2.60 3.57 18.47
C GLY A 17 -4.01 4.09 18.26
N GLU A 18 -4.77 4.25 19.32
CA GLU A 18 -6.12 4.80 19.24
C GLU A 18 -6.07 6.20 18.62
N GLY A 19 -6.93 6.44 17.64
CA GLY A 19 -7.05 7.74 16.98
C GLY A 19 -5.90 8.08 16.04
N ALA A 20 -4.95 7.18 15.85
CA ALA A 20 -3.84 7.41 14.94
C ALA A 20 -4.22 7.06 13.50
N ILE A 21 -3.69 7.83 12.55
CA ILE A 21 -3.79 7.48 11.13
C ILE A 21 -2.82 6.34 10.89
N GLY A 22 -3.33 5.24 10.33
CA GLY A 22 -2.49 4.13 9.92
C GLY A 22 -1.97 4.34 8.50
N ILE A 23 -0.82 3.78 8.20
CA ILE A 23 -0.29 3.77 6.84
C ILE A 23 0.03 2.33 6.46
N VAL A 24 -0.64 1.83 5.41
CA VAL A 24 -0.28 0.56 4.78
C VAL A 24 0.61 0.90 3.60
N ARG A 25 1.86 0.45 3.64
CA ARG A 25 2.83 0.73 2.59
C ARG A 25 3.07 -0.49 1.74
N LEU A 26 3.05 -0.30 0.41
CA LEU A 26 3.43 -1.32 -0.56
C LEU A 26 4.66 -0.82 -1.33
N SER A 27 5.58 -1.72 -1.62
CA SER A 27 6.75 -1.41 -2.43
C SER A 27 7.05 -2.55 -3.39
N GLY A 28 7.20 -2.24 -4.67
CA GLY A 28 7.50 -3.22 -5.69
C GLY A 28 6.83 -2.92 -7.02
N THR A 29 7.13 -3.74 -8.03
CA THR A 29 6.61 -3.55 -9.38
C THR A 29 5.09 -3.65 -9.47
N ASP A 30 4.46 -4.40 -8.58
CA ASP A 30 3.01 -4.61 -8.59
C ASP A 30 2.26 -3.74 -7.58
N ALA A 31 2.95 -2.83 -6.89
CA ALA A 31 2.35 -2.03 -5.84
C ALA A 31 1.14 -1.24 -6.32
N LEU A 32 1.27 -0.58 -7.46
CA LEU A 32 0.19 0.24 -8.02
C LEU A 32 -0.99 -0.63 -8.46
N ALA A 33 -0.72 -1.75 -9.14
CA ALA A 33 -1.77 -2.66 -9.60
C ALA A 33 -2.53 -3.29 -8.43
N ILE A 34 -1.82 -3.67 -7.36
CA ILE A 34 -2.46 -4.23 -6.16
C ILE A 34 -3.35 -3.18 -5.50
N ALA A 35 -2.85 -1.97 -5.33
CA ALA A 35 -3.62 -0.88 -4.73
C ALA A 35 -4.89 -0.59 -5.55
N GLN A 36 -4.77 -0.55 -6.88
CA GLN A 36 -5.90 -0.27 -7.76
C GLN A 36 -7.03 -1.28 -7.59
N LYS A 37 -6.72 -2.54 -7.32
CA LYS A 37 -7.73 -3.60 -7.16
C LYS A 37 -8.60 -3.40 -5.92
N ILE A 38 -8.10 -2.73 -4.91
CA ILE A 38 -8.82 -2.53 -3.64
C ILE A 38 -9.24 -1.06 -3.44
N TYR A 39 -9.03 -0.21 -4.45
CA TYR A 39 -9.28 1.22 -4.35
C TYR A 39 -10.39 1.63 -5.31
N ARG A 40 -11.30 2.46 -4.82
CA ARG A 40 -12.34 3.11 -5.62
C ARG A 40 -12.11 4.62 -5.58
N GLY A 41 -11.79 5.17 -6.73
CA GLY A 41 -11.49 6.58 -6.93
C GLY A 41 -10.97 6.78 -8.34
N LYS A 42 -10.06 7.74 -8.53
CA LYS A 42 -9.48 7.94 -9.86
C LYS A 42 -8.59 6.76 -10.24
N ASP A 43 -8.30 6.64 -11.52
CA ASP A 43 -7.38 5.63 -12.03
C ASP A 43 -5.96 5.96 -11.55
N LEU A 44 -5.41 5.12 -10.68
CA LEU A 44 -4.09 5.35 -10.12
C LEU A 44 -2.99 5.19 -11.16
N SER A 45 -3.25 4.45 -12.26
CA SER A 45 -2.25 4.24 -13.32
C SER A 45 -1.89 5.53 -14.06
N ILE A 46 -2.76 6.54 -14.02
CA ILE A 46 -2.50 7.84 -14.64
C ILE A 46 -2.17 8.92 -13.62
N ALA A 47 -2.09 8.56 -12.34
CA ALA A 47 -1.72 9.52 -11.30
C ALA A 47 -0.25 9.91 -11.46
N SER A 48 0.03 11.19 -11.26
CA SER A 48 1.42 11.68 -11.25
C SER A 48 2.14 11.16 -10.01
N SER A 49 3.47 10.99 -10.13
CA SER A 49 4.28 10.61 -8.99
C SER A 49 4.28 11.70 -7.91
N HIS A 50 4.36 11.27 -6.65
CA HIS A 50 4.39 12.15 -5.48
C HIS A 50 3.10 12.95 -5.32
N THR A 51 1.95 12.26 -5.50
CA THR A 51 0.63 12.84 -5.31
C THR A 51 -0.16 12.08 -4.27
N LEU A 52 -1.12 12.76 -3.65
CA LEU A 52 -2.13 12.15 -2.78
C LEU A 52 -3.45 12.08 -3.52
N ASN A 53 -4.12 10.94 -3.42
CA ASN A 53 -5.34 10.68 -4.18
C ASN A 53 -6.44 10.20 -3.23
N TYR A 54 -7.54 10.95 -3.20
CA TYR A 54 -8.69 10.64 -2.34
C TYR A 54 -9.50 9.48 -2.92
N GLY A 55 -10.04 8.65 -2.04
CA GLY A 55 -10.96 7.59 -2.44
C GLY A 55 -11.30 6.68 -1.28
N HIS A 56 -11.71 5.46 -1.63
CA HIS A 56 -12.15 4.48 -0.66
C HIS A 56 -11.44 3.16 -0.90
N ILE A 57 -11.19 2.43 0.18
CA ILE A 57 -10.78 1.03 0.07
C ILE A 57 -12.04 0.17 0.10
N ILE A 58 -12.11 -0.74 -0.84
CA ILE A 58 -13.23 -1.67 -0.96
C ILE A 58 -12.72 -3.10 -0.89
N ASP A 59 -13.57 -4.00 -0.41
CA ASP A 59 -13.33 -5.44 -0.54
C ASP A 59 -13.81 -5.86 -1.92
N PRO A 60 -12.91 -6.32 -2.82
CA PRO A 60 -13.34 -6.67 -4.19
C PRO A 60 -14.28 -7.86 -4.26
N GLN A 61 -14.40 -8.68 -3.20
CA GLN A 61 -15.31 -9.83 -3.21
C GLN A 61 -16.77 -9.42 -3.09
N ASN A 62 -17.06 -8.36 -2.33
CA ASN A 62 -18.44 -7.96 -2.03
C ASN A 62 -18.73 -6.48 -2.26
N ASN A 63 -17.71 -5.70 -2.65
CA ASN A 63 -17.77 -4.25 -2.86
C ASN A 63 -18.09 -3.44 -1.60
N ASP A 64 -17.91 -4.04 -0.41
CA ASP A 64 -18.05 -3.29 0.84
C ASP A 64 -16.96 -2.24 0.95
N ILE A 65 -17.36 -1.05 1.40
CA ILE A 65 -16.41 0.03 1.66
C ILE A 65 -15.86 -0.16 3.07
N LEU A 66 -14.53 -0.30 3.17
CA LEU A 66 -13.87 -0.49 4.45
C LEU A 66 -13.46 0.82 5.08
N ASP A 67 -13.03 1.79 4.27
CA ASP A 67 -12.49 3.04 4.79
C ASP A 67 -12.43 4.11 3.71
N GLU A 68 -12.42 5.35 4.14
CA GLU A 68 -12.10 6.51 3.33
C GLU A 68 -10.61 6.79 3.48
N VAL A 69 -9.90 6.98 2.39
CA VAL A 69 -8.43 7.01 2.42
C VAL A 69 -7.85 8.09 1.51
N MET A 70 -6.59 8.42 1.79
CA MET A 70 -5.74 9.15 0.85
C MET A 70 -4.63 8.20 0.43
N ILE A 71 -4.47 8.00 -0.87
CA ILE A 71 -3.41 7.14 -1.39
C ILE A 71 -2.28 7.98 -1.96
N GLY A 72 -1.09 7.81 -1.38
CA GLY A 72 0.14 8.38 -1.90
C GLY A 72 0.69 7.48 -2.99
N VAL A 73 0.94 8.06 -4.18
CA VAL A 73 1.55 7.36 -5.31
C VAL A 73 2.94 7.94 -5.50
N MET A 74 3.95 7.09 -5.37
CA MET A 74 5.35 7.49 -5.55
C MET A 74 6.00 6.49 -6.50
N LEU A 75 6.40 6.97 -7.68
CA LEU A 75 6.87 6.11 -8.74
C LEU A 75 8.39 6.08 -8.81
N ALA A 76 8.93 4.88 -9.08
CA ALA A 76 10.35 4.67 -9.26
C ALA A 76 10.92 5.63 -10.32
N PRO A 77 12.21 6.01 -10.21
CA PRO A 77 13.17 5.59 -9.21
C PRO A 77 13.32 6.51 -7.99
N LYS A 78 12.58 7.63 -7.96
CA LYS A 78 12.74 8.66 -6.91
C LYS A 78 11.90 8.34 -5.68
N THR A 79 12.12 7.15 -5.11
CA THR A 79 11.42 6.66 -3.93
C THR A 79 12.43 6.12 -2.93
N PHE A 80 11.98 5.88 -1.71
CA PHE A 80 12.85 5.35 -0.65
C PHE A 80 13.49 4.01 -1.04
N THR A 81 12.71 3.11 -1.62
CA THR A 81 13.18 1.78 -2.02
C THR A 81 13.67 1.72 -3.46
N ARG A 82 13.52 2.82 -4.23
CA ARG A 82 13.76 2.92 -5.67
C ARG A 82 12.80 2.08 -6.51
N GLU A 83 11.75 1.56 -5.89
CA GLU A 83 10.65 0.85 -6.53
C GLU A 83 9.42 1.76 -6.51
N ASP A 84 8.33 1.33 -7.19
CA ASP A 84 7.04 2.00 -7.02
C ASP A 84 6.57 1.78 -5.59
N VAL A 85 6.17 2.86 -4.92
CA VAL A 85 5.70 2.84 -3.54
C VAL A 85 4.30 3.42 -3.48
N ILE A 86 3.41 2.70 -2.81
CA ILE A 86 2.05 3.15 -2.52
C ILE A 86 1.90 3.25 -1.01
N GLU A 87 1.33 4.37 -0.55
CA GLU A 87 1.00 4.52 0.88
C GLU A 87 -0.48 4.80 1.03
N ILE A 88 -1.18 3.87 1.66
CA ILE A 88 -2.61 4.00 1.93
C ILE A 88 -2.76 4.58 3.34
N ASN A 89 -3.21 5.82 3.39
CA ASN A 89 -3.44 6.52 4.66
C ASN A 89 -4.87 6.25 5.11
N THR A 90 -5.03 5.54 6.23
CA THR A 90 -6.31 5.04 6.71
C THR A 90 -6.88 5.91 7.81
N HIS A 91 -8.21 5.84 8.02
CA HIS A 91 -8.91 6.58 9.07
C HIS A 91 -9.61 5.67 10.08
N GLY A 92 -9.86 4.42 9.72
CA GLY A 92 -10.72 3.52 10.48
C GLY A 92 -10.10 2.88 11.72
N GLY A 93 -8.88 3.24 12.08
CA GLY A 93 -8.22 2.70 13.26
C GLY A 93 -7.49 1.39 13.00
N ILE A 94 -7.07 0.74 14.10
CA ILE A 94 -6.21 -0.45 14.05
C ILE A 94 -6.84 -1.60 13.27
N ALA A 95 -8.09 -1.93 13.58
CA ALA A 95 -8.77 -3.08 12.96
C ALA A 95 -8.90 -2.90 11.44
N VAL A 96 -9.34 -1.71 11.01
CA VAL A 96 -9.51 -1.41 9.59
C VAL A 96 -8.17 -1.40 8.87
N THR A 97 -7.14 -0.82 9.48
CA THR A 97 -5.80 -0.79 8.90
C THR A 97 -5.28 -2.21 8.68
N ASN A 98 -5.47 -3.10 9.66
CA ASN A 98 -5.11 -4.50 9.50
C ASN A 98 -5.91 -5.20 8.41
N GLU A 99 -7.21 -4.91 8.27
CA GLU A 99 -8.02 -5.47 7.20
C GLU A 99 -7.51 -5.03 5.83
N ILE A 100 -7.12 -3.76 5.69
CA ILE A 100 -6.58 -3.25 4.44
C ILE A 100 -5.27 -3.94 4.09
N LEU A 101 -4.40 -4.15 5.07
CA LEU A 101 -3.18 -4.92 4.86
C LEU A 101 -3.51 -6.33 4.36
N GLN A 102 -4.47 -7.01 4.99
CA GLN A 102 -4.87 -8.35 4.57
C GLN A 102 -5.40 -8.36 3.14
N LEU A 103 -6.18 -7.34 2.75
CA LEU A 103 -6.64 -7.21 1.37
C LEU A 103 -5.47 -7.13 0.39
N ALA A 104 -4.46 -6.31 0.71
CA ALA A 104 -3.27 -6.18 -0.14
C ALA A 104 -2.54 -7.52 -0.28
N LEU A 105 -2.42 -8.27 0.82
CA LEU A 105 -1.78 -9.59 0.79
C LEU A 105 -2.57 -10.57 -0.10
N ARG A 106 -3.88 -10.54 -0.03
CA ARG A 106 -4.73 -11.39 -0.88
C ARG A 106 -4.62 -11.04 -2.36
N GLN A 107 -4.27 -9.79 -2.68
CA GLN A 107 -4.08 -9.36 -4.06
C GLN A 107 -2.67 -9.61 -4.59
N GLY A 108 -1.81 -10.20 -3.80
CA GLY A 108 -0.51 -10.66 -4.26
C GLY A 108 0.71 -10.02 -3.62
N ALA A 109 0.51 -9.09 -2.68
CA ALA A 109 1.65 -8.58 -1.91
C ALA A 109 2.12 -9.63 -0.91
N ARG A 110 3.42 -9.63 -0.62
CA ARG A 110 3.99 -10.47 0.45
C ARG A 110 4.19 -9.59 1.68
N MET A 111 3.93 -10.13 2.85
CA MET A 111 4.22 -9.41 4.09
C MET A 111 5.72 -9.09 4.17
N ALA A 112 6.05 -7.82 4.39
CA ALA A 112 7.44 -7.42 4.55
C ALA A 112 8.04 -8.02 5.82
N GLU A 113 9.30 -8.40 5.73
CA GLU A 113 10.07 -8.80 6.90
C GLU A 113 10.51 -7.55 7.67
N PRO A 114 10.78 -7.65 8.99
CA PRO A 114 11.29 -6.50 9.74
C PRO A 114 12.49 -5.86 9.05
N GLY A 115 12.44 -4.55 8.82
CA GLY A 115 13.52 -3.82 8.18
C GLY A 115 13.64 -3.99 6.67
N GLU A 116 12.70 -4.68 6.03
CA GLU A 116 12.84 -5.00 4.61
C GLU A 116 12.76 -3.77 3.70
N PHE A 117 11.93 -2.79 4.01
CA PHE A 117 11.91 -1.56 3.22
C PHE A 117 13.28 -0.87 3.25
N THR A 118 13.89 -0.79 4.42
CA THR A 118 15.22 -0.21 4.57
C THR A 118 16.27 -1.02 3.82
N LYS A 119 16.18 -2.35 3.91
CA LYS A 119 17.09 -3.25 3.17
C LYS A 119 17.01 -2.97 1.67
N ARG A 120 15.81 -2.83 1.13
CA ARG A 120 15.61 -2.57 -0.30
C ARG A 120 16.16 -1.21 -0.72
N ALA A 121 16.14 -0.22 0.18
CA ALA A 121 16.70 1.10 -0.11
C ALA A 121 18.21 1.07 -0.37
N PHE A 122 18.90 0.07 0.15
CA PHE A 122 20.36 -0.04 0.06
C PHE A 122 20.85 -1.20 -0.81
N LEU A 123 19.99 -1.82 -1.55
CA LEU A 123 20.39 -2.86 -2.50
C LEU A 123 21.01 -2.30 -3.78
#